data_e57707b4b51a597b39922b7e4fe1c08e
#
_entry.id   e57707b4b51a597b39922b7e4fe1c08e
#
_cell.length_a   1.000
_cell.length_b   1.000
_cell.length_c   1.000
_cell.angle_alpha   90.00
_cell.angle_beta   90.00
_cell.angle_gamma   90.00
#
_symmetry.space_group_name_H-M   'P 1'
#
loop_
_entity.id
_entity.type
_entity.pdbx_description
1 polymer ?
#
loop_
_entity_poly.entity_id
_entity_poly.type
_entity_poly.pdbx_seq_one_letter_code
_entity_poly.pdbx_strand_id
1 'polypeptide(L)'
;GIAVLQDSEYNWTHPSTDEWAQRFADVYRENVKLLKHHPSLICWIIMNEPGCVDPDGNVRRRFMEENPGPALYREVQKMDPGRPIIKGSFCEDDLLSGDSHNYLGSLCGGEYADIYEQTEKLNTEYGFDAPGSSENLKTVPAVYHRLEKLVDDIPKIQEYQYKLLKYYTEHYRIQKYEPCSGYIQFMFIDLCPQSFYGLYDWWGIPKKGLQAILESNAPVGVFAKHKDHLDSLYIVNDTDGALGECELTWIITETLNGELVEKGSVK
;
A
#
# COMPACT_ATOMS: atom_id res chain seq x y z
N GLY A 1 -1.63 20.65 -1.03
CA GLY A 1 -1.91 19.89 0.21
C GLY A 1 -1.91 18.40 -0.06
N ILE A 2 -1.95 17.61 1.01
CA ILE A 2 -2.02 16.15 0.92
C ILE A 2 -3.48 15.73 1.09
N ALA A 3 -3.99 14.89 0.19
CA ALA A 3 -5.30 14.26 0.33
C ALA A 3 -5.22 13.16 1.40
N VAL A 4 -6.24 13.08 2.25
CA VAL A 4 -6.31 12.14 3.38
C VAL A 4 -7.53 11.24 3.22
N LEU A 5 -7.31 9.94 3.29
CA LEU A 5 -8.34 8.93 3.53
C LEU A 5 -8.24 8.55 5.01
N GLN A 6 -9.34 8.65 5.75
CA GLN A 6 -9.33 8.45 7.20
C GLN A 6 -10.01 7.13 7.58
N ASP A 7 -9.21 6.20 8.08
CA ASP A 7 -9.71 4.97 8.67
C ASP A 7 -10.33 5.18 10.05
N SER A 8 -11.23 4.27 10.42
CA SER A 8 -11.60 4.06 11.82
C SER A 8 -10.58 3.17 12.53
N GLU A 9 -10.77 3.00 13.83
CA GLU A 9 -9.98 2.06 14.64
C GLU A 9 -10.38 0.60 14.44
N TYR A 10 -11.42 0.32 13.67
CA TYR A 10 -11.89 -1.04 13.42
C TYR A 10 -11.05 -1.73 12.35
N ASN A 11 -10.38 -2.81 12.73
CA ASN A 11 -9.63 -3.64 11.81
C ASN A 11 -9.81 -5.13 12.15
N TRP A 12 -9.61 -5.98 11.15
CA TRP A 12 -9.64 -7.45 11.24
C TRP A 12 -10.92 -7.98 11.91
N THR A 13 -10.76 -8.90 12.87
CA THR A 13 -11.87 -9.59 13.52
C THR A 13 -12.18 -9.01 14.89
N HIS A 14 -13.41 -8.56 15.07
CA HIS A 14 -13.93 -8.05 16.34
C HIS A 14 -15.25 -8.73 16.71
N PRO A 15 -15.67 -8.67 18.00
CA PRO A 15 -16.99 -9.14 18.39
C PRO A 15 -18.10 -8.40 17.64
N SER A 16 -19.03 -9.13 17.03
CA SER A 16 -20.17 -8.58 16.29
C SER A 16 -21.38 -8.35 17.20
N THR A 17 -21.19 -7.83 18.40
CA THR A 17 -22.24 -7.52 19.36
C THR A 17 -22.71 -6.07 19.24
N ASP A 18 -23.97 -5.80 19.61
CA ASP A 18 -24.50 -4.44 19.62
C ASP A 18 -23.77 -3.51 20.60
N GLU A 19 -23.27 -4.05 21.70
CA GLU A 19 -22.46 -3.28 22.66
C GLU A 19 -21.16 -2.76 22.01
N TRP A 20 -20.43 -3.64 21.32
CA TRP A 20 -19.23 -3.24 20.58
C TRP A 20 -19.54 -2.27 19.45
N ALA A 21 -20.62 -2.53 18.70
CA ALA A 21 -21.05 -1.65 17.63
C ALA A 21 -21.35 -0.24 18.12
N GLN A 22 -22.06 -0.11 19.25
CA GLN A 22 -22.36 1.19 19.85
C GLN A 22 -21.09 1.89 20.34
N ARG A 23 -20.18 1.18 20.98
CA ARG A 23 -18.92 1.72 21.47
C ARG A 23 -18.04 2.26 20.35
N PHE A 24 -17.87 1.51 19.27
CA PHE A 24 -17.13 1.97 18.10
C PHE A 24 -17.81 3.17 17.43
N ALA A 25 -19.13 3.13 17.27
CA ALA A 25 -19.89 4.23 16.69
C ALA A 25 -19.77 5.52 17.50
N ASP A 26 -19.74 5.43 18.83
CA ASP A 26 -19.57 6.58 19.71
C ASP A 26 -18.16 7.20 19.57
N VAL A 27 -17.11 6.38 19.56
CA VAL A 27 -15.73 6.83 19.35
C VAL A 27 -15.57 7.47 17.97
N TYR A 28 -16.04 6.78 16.94
CA TYR A 28 -15.89 7.26 15.57
C TYR A 28 -16.71 8.53 15.29
N ARG A 29 -17.85 8.69 15.94
CA ARG A 29 -18.63 9.93 15.90
C ARG A 29 -17.81 11.13 16.36
N GLU A 30 -17.05 11.00 17.43
CA GLU A 30 -16.18 12.09 17.89
C GLU A 30 -15.06 12.40 16.90
N ASN A 31 -14.45 11.37 16.29
CA ASN A 31 -13.46 11.55 15.23
C ASN A 31 -14.07 12.29 14.02
N VAL A 32 -15.26 11.90 13.58
CA VAL A 32 -15.94 12.59 12.47
C VAL A 32 -16.23 14.04 12.81
N LYS A 33 -16.68 14.36 14.04
CA LYS A 33 -16.89 15.75 14.48
C LYS A 33 -15.62 16.58 14.39
N LEU A 34 -14.49 16.04 14.80
CA LEU A 34 -13.21 16.72 14.79
C LEU A 34 -12.68 16.95 13.37
N LEU A 35 -12.79 15.94 12.51
CA LEU A 35 -12.04 15.88 11.26
C LEU A 35 -12.82 16.33 10.02
N LYS A 36 -14.15 16.24 10.01
CA LYS A 36 -14.97 16.53 8.82
C LYS A 36 -14.82 17.95 8.26
N HIS A 37 -14.29 18.89 9.04
CA HIS A 37 -14.08 20.28 8.61
C HIS A 37 -12.75 20.49 7.87
N HIS A 38 -11.88 19.48 7.82
CA HIS A 38 -10.61 19.58 7.12
C HIS A 38 -10.80 19.35 5.61
N PRO A 39 -10.42 20.31 4.76
CA PRO A 39 -10.58 20.17 3.30
C PRO A 39 -9.66 19.11 2.69
N SER A 40 -8.58 18.73 3.39
CA SER A 40 -7.69 17.65 2.95
C SER A 40 -8.31 16.26 3.12
N LEU A 41 -9.28 16.10 4.01
CA LEU A 41 -9.99 14.84 4.17
C LEU A 41 -10.94 14.63 2.99
N ILE A 42 -10.65 13.63 2.16
CA ILE A 42 -11.41 13.38 0.94
C ILE A 42 -12.30 12.14 1.00
N CYS A 43 -12.00 11.20 1.91
CA CYS A 43 -12.73 9.95 2.03
C CYS A 43 -12.69 9.43 3.47
N TRP A 44 -13.77 8.79 3.90
CA TRP A 44 -13.82 8.00 5.12
C TRP A 44 -13.67 6.52 4.80
N ILE A 45 -12.91 5.79 5.60
CA ILE A 45 -12.81 4.34 5.55
C ILE A 45 -13.36 3.79 6.87
N ILE A 46 -14.34 2.89 6.78
CA ILE A 46 -15.07 2.45 7.97
C ILE A 46 -14.33 1.34 8.70
N MET A 47 -13.69 0.42 7.96
CA MET A 47 -12.99 -0.72 8.54
C MET A 47 -11.80 -1.10 7.69
N ASN A 48 -10.73 -1.57 8.34
CA ASN A 48 -9.61 -2.19 7.65
C ASN A 48 -9.75 -3.71 7.67
N GLU A 49 -9.69 -4.34 6.49
CA GLU A 49 -9.73 -5.79 6.32
C GLU A 49 -10.79 -6.47 7.20
N PRO A 50 -12.06 -6.04 7.13
CA PRO A 50 -13.10 -6.54 8.03
C PRO A 50 -13.29 -8.03 7.86
N GLY A 51 -13.38 -8.75 8.98
CA GLY A 51 -13.57 -10.18 8.95
C GLY A 51 -14.25 -10.69 10.21
N CYS A 52 -14.89 -11.84 10.09
CA CYS A 52 -15.34 -12.66 11.22
C CYS A 52 -14.75 -14.06 11.10
N VAL A 53 -14.61 -14.74 12.22
CA VAL A 53 -14.20 -16.13 12.24
C VAL A 53 -15.45 -16.98 12.38
N ASP A 54 -15.70 -17.86 11.42
CA ASP A 54 -16.81 -18.80 11.49
C ASP A 54 -16.52 -19.94 12.51
N PRO A 55 -17.53 -20.76 12.84
CA PRO A 55 -17.34 -21.88 13.79
C PRO A 55 -16.28 -22.90 13.36
N ASP A 56 -15.96 -22.97 12.08
CA ASP A 56 -14.94 -23.86 11.51
C ASP A 56 -13.55 -23.23 11.51
N GLY A 57 -13.42 -22.00 12.01
CA GLY A 57 -12.15 -21.25 12.11
C GLY A 57 -11.75 -20.51 10.84
N ASN A 58 -12.61 -20.44 9.80
CA ASN A 58 -12.32 -19.69 8.59
C ASN A 58 -12.63 -18.21 8.77
N VAL A 59 -11.77 -17.35 8.28
CA VAL A 59 -12.02 -15.91 8.24
C VAL A 59 -12.94 -15.60 7.05
N ARG A 60 -14.06 -14.92 7.34
CA ARG A 60 -14.98 -14.39 6.34
C ARG A 60 -15.01 -12.88 6.43
N ARG A 61 -14.89 -12.22 5.29
CA ARG A 61 -14.93 -10.77 5.20
C ARG A 61 -16.35 -10.34 4.84
N ARG A 62 -17.13 -9.92 5.86
CA ARG A 62 -18.54 -9.60 5.73
C ARG A 62 -18.86 -8.26 6.35
N PHE A 63 -18.80 -7.22 5.55
CA PHE A 63 -19.08 -5.87 6.02
C PHE A 63 -20.56 -5.64 6.38
N MET A 64 -21.45 -6.01 5.47
CA MET A 64 -22.85 -5.57 5.54
C MET A 64 -23.73 -6.42 6.47
N GLU A 65 -23.28 -7.60 6.83
CA GLU A 65 -24.08 -8.55 7.60
C GLU A 65 -23.82 -8.43 9.11
N GLU A 66 -22.65 -7.90 9.51
CA GLU A 66 -22.21 -7.95 10.90
C GLU A 66 -21.76 -6.58 11.44
N ASN A 67 -22.28 -6.24 12.62
CA ASN A 67 -21.80 -5.09 13.37
C ASN A 67 -20.32 -5.32 13.79
N PRO A 68 -19.53 -4.23 13.97
CA PRO A 68 -19.94 -2.83 14.03
C PRO A 68 -19.98 -2.09 12.68
N GLY A 69 -19.58 -2.70 11.57
CA GLY A 69 -19.45 -2.03 10.27
C GLY A 69 -20.71 -1.26 9.85
N PRO A 70 -21.89 -1.90 9.79
CA PRO A 70 -23.12 -1.21 9.42
C PRO A 70 -23.50 -0.04 10.36
N ALA A 71 -23.18 -0.16 11.65
CA ALA A 71 -23.44 0.91 12.61
C ALA A 71 -22.52 2.13 12.36
N LEU A 72 -21.23 1.89 12.17
CA LEU A 72 -20.26 2.93 11.83
C LEU A 72 -20.61 3.64 10.52
N TYR A 73 -20.93 2.86 9.48
CA TYR A 73 -21.30 3.41 8.18
C TYR A 73 -22.50 4.38 8.29
N ARG A 74 -23.57 3.98 8.99
CA ARG A 74 -24.74 4.83 9.18
C ARG A 74 -24.42 6.12 9.93
N GLU A 75 -23.57 6.05 10.95
CA GLU A 75 -23.17 7.25 11.69
C GLU A 75 -22.38 8.24 10.81
N VAL A 76 -21.40 7.76 10.04
CA VAL A 76 -20.63 8.63 9.15
C VAL A 76 -21.52 9.23 8.06
N GLN A 77 -22.34 8.42 7.41
CA GLN A 77 -23.28 8.88 6.37
C GLN A 77 -24.21 9.98 6.88
N LYS A 78 -24.69 9.86 8.15
CA LYS A 78 -25.52 10.86 8.79
C LYS A 78 -24.80 12.16 9.08
N MET A 79 -23.53 12.07 9.49
CA MET A 79 -22.78 13.21 9.96
C MET A 79 -22.03 13.98 8.87
N ASP A 80 -21.65 13.29 7.81
CA ASP A 80 -20.89 13.82 6.68
C ASP A 80 -21.37 13.20 5.35
N PRO A 81 -22.62 13.49 4.94
CA PRO A 81 -23.26 12.82 3.81
C PRO A 81 -22.67 13.17 2.44
N GLY A 82 -21.87 14.22 2.37
CA GLY A 82 -21.27 14.71 1.11
C GLY A 82 -19.90 14.10 0.77
N ARG A 83 -19.31 13.33 1.69
CA ARG A 83 -17.99 12.77 1.48
C ARG A 83 -18.08 11.29 1.15
N PRO A 84 -17.28 10.78 0.18
CA PRO A 84 -17.19 9.35 -0.13
C PRO A 84 -16.87 8.50 1.12
N ILE A 85 -17.40 7.29 1.14
CA ILE A 85 -17.17 6.32 2.21
C ILE A 85 -16.80 4.99 1.59
N ILE A 86 -15.59 4.51 1.88
CA ILE A 86 -15.19 3.12 1.65
C ILE A 86 -15.65 2.31 2.85
N LYS A 87 -16.48 1.31 2.62
CA LYS A 87 -17.10 0.53 3.70
C LYS A 87 -16.08 -0.36 4.41
N GLY A 88 -15.25 -1.04 3.64
CA GLY A 88 -14.17 -1.84 4.17
C GLY A 88 -12.98 -1.77 3.25
N SER A 89 -11.83 -1.32 3.76
CA SER A 89 -10.58 -1.33 3.04
C SER A 89 -10.11 -2.74 2.89
N PHE A 90 -10.13 -3.18 1.73
CA PHE A 90 -10.27 -4.46 1.07
C PHE A 90 -11.40 -5.31 1.67
N CYS A 91 -12.61 -5.12 1.15
CA CYS A 91 -13.80 -5.89 1.51
C CYS A 91 -14.30 -6.69 0.31
N GLU A 92 -14.18 -8.02 0.37
CA GLU A 92 -14.51 -8.92 -0.73
C GLU A 92 -16.01 -8.99 -1.03
N ASP A 93 -16.87 -8.72 -0.06
CA ASP A 93 -18.33 -8.75 -0.21
C ASP A 93 -18.92 -7.42 -0.69
N ASP A 94 -18.09 -6.40 -0.88
CA ASP A 94 -18.51 -5.12 -1.47
C ASP A 94 -17.70 -4.75 -2.71
N LEU A 95 -18.10 -5.30 -3.84
CA LEU A 95 -17.47 -5.03 -5.14
C LEU A 95 -17.57 -3.55 -5.56
N LEU A 96 -18.41 -2.74 -4.90
CA LEU A 96 -18.54 -1.32 -5.15
C LEU A 96 -17.54 -0.50 -4.34
N SER A 97 -16.89 -1.09 -3.34
CA SER A 97 -15.83 -0.44 -2.58
C SER A 97 -14.72 0.05 -3.50
N GLY A 98 -14.29 -0.80 -4.42
CA GLY A 98 -13.39 -0.40 -5.51
C GLY A 98 -11.93 -0.25 -5.12
N ASP A 99 -11.57 -0.52 -3.87
CA ASP A 99 -10.19 -0.55 -3.38
C ASP A 99 -9.66 -1.96 -3.26
N SER A 100 -8.34 -2.08 -3.13
CA SER A 100 -7.64 -3.36 -3.00
C SER A 100 -6.45 -3.27 -2.05
N HIS A 101 -6.11 -4.42 -1.45
CA HIS A 101 -4.82 -4.67 -0.82
C HIS A 101 -4.08 -5.72 -1.64
N ASN A 102 -2.84 -5.45 -2.02
CA ASN A 102 -2.07 -6.38 -2.83
C ASN A 102 -0.68 -6.62 -2.24
N TYR A 103 -0.44 -7.85 -1.88
CA TYR A 103 0.79 -8.30 -1.23
C TYR A 103 1.45 -9.48 -1.95
N LEU A 104 1.32 -9.57 -3.28
CA LEU A 104 2.06 -10.54 -4.09
C LEU A 104 3.57 -10.35 -3.91
N GLY A 105 4.28 -11.44 -3.75
CA GLY A 105 5.71 -11.42 -3.40
C GLY A 105 5.99 -11.08 -1.93
N SER A 106 4.94 -10.94 -1.11
CA SER A 106 5.00 -10.68 0.33
C SER A 106 4.02 -11.62 1.07
N LEU A 107 3.03 -11.09 1.78
CA LEU A 107 2.06 -11.87 2.58
C LEU A 107 1.25 -12.87 1.74
N CYS A 108 0.91 -12.53 0.50
CA CYS A 108 0.09 -13.37 -0.37
C CYS A 108 0.88 -14.44 -1.12
N GLY A 109 2.21 -14.53 -0.89
CA GLY A 109 3.07 -15.46 -1.64
C GLY A 109 3.23 -15.06 -3.10
N GLY A 110 3.68 -15.97 -3.97
CA GLY A 110 3.97 -15.68 -5.37
C GLY A 110 5.19 -14.79 -5.56
N GLU A 111 5.31 -14.20 -6.73
CA GLU A 111 6.35 -13.22 -7.04
C GLU A 111 5.76 -11.81 -7.15
N TYR A 112 6.51 -10.78 -6.78
CA TYR A 112 6.02 -9.41 -6.92
C TYR A 112 5.73 -9.03 -8.38
N ALA A 113 6.41 -9.66 -9.34
CA ALA A 113 6.17 -9.45 -10.76
C ALA A 113 4.79 -9.95 -11.23
N ASP A 114 4.11 -10.79 -10.44
CA ASP A 114 2.75 -11.26 -10.76
C ASP A 114 1.71 -10.15 -10.77
N ILE A 115 2.02 -8.99 -10.18
CA ILE A 115 1.17 -7.80 -10.27
C ILE A 115 1.01 -7.31 -11.71
N TYR A 116 1.89 -7.70 -12.62
CA TYR A 116 1.81 -7.37 -14.04
C TYR A 116 0.43 -7.69 -14.65
N GLU A 117 -0.21 -8.76 -14.20
CA GLU A 117 -1.52 -9.22 -14.66
C GLU A 117 -2.69 -8.51 -13.93
N GLN A 118 -2.40 -7.72 -12.90
CA GLN A 118 -3.43 -7.12 -12.07
C GLN A 118 -3.83 -5.75 -12.61
N THR A 119 -5.13 -5.44 -12.45
CA THR A 119 -5.68 -4.12 -12.73
C THR A 119 -6.52 -3.67 -11.55
N GLU A 120 -6.12 -2.60 -10.90
CA GLU A 120 -6.74 -2.10 -9.68
C GLU A 120 -7.17 -0.66 -9.85
N LYS A 121 -8.39 -0.31 -9.39
CA LYS A 121 -8.91 1.05 -9.48
C LYS A 121 -8.29 1.98 -8.44
N LEU A 122 -8.09 1.47 -7.24
CA LEU A 122 -7.46 2.12 -6.12
C LEU A 122 -6.81 1.04 -5.26
N ASN A 123 -5.50 1.11 -5.08
CA ASN A 123 -4.83 0.25 -4.11
C ASN A 123 -4.61 1.04 -2.83
N THR A 124 -5.14 0.56 -1.71
CA THR A 124 -5.01 1.20 -0.39
C THR A 124 -3.93 0.58 0.48
N GLU A 125 -3.42 -0.58 0.11
CA GLU A 125 -2.23 -1.16 0.73
C GLU A 125 -1.43 -2.03 -0.24
N TYR A 126 -0.14 -1.77 -0.35
CA TYR A 126 0.89 -2.68 -0.87
C TYR A 126 2.19 -2.47 -0.10
N GLY A 127 2.98 -3.51 0.06
CA GLY A 127 4.20 -3.37 0.84
C GLY A 127 4.98 -4.66 1.01
N PHE A 128 6.14 -4.54 1.65
CA PHE A 128 6.98 -5.66 2.03
C PHE A 128 7.68 -5.38 3.35
N ASP A 129 7.72 -6.38 4.23
CA ASP A 129 8.37 -6.30 5.52
C ASP A 129 9.90 -6.47 5.42
N ALA A 130 10.63 -5.41 5.71
CA ALA A 130 12.08 -5.43 5.79
C ALA A 130 12.55 -4.84 7.13
N PRO A 131 13.33 -5.59 7.92
CA PRO A 131 13.82 -5.09 9.21
C PRO A 131 14.70 -3.84 9.06
N GLY A 132 14.75 -3.02 10.12
CA GLY A 132 15.74 -1.97 10.30
C GLY A 132 17.16 -2.52 10.47
N SER A 133 18.12 -1.64 10.73
CA SER A 133 19.53 -2.06 10.89
C SER A 133 19.74 -2.99 12.07
N SER A 134 20.71 -3.88 11.97
CA SER A 134 21.05 -4.80 13.05
C SER A 134 21.47 -4.08 14.34
N GLU A 135 22.11 -2.92 14.21
CA GLU A 135 22.51 -2.08 15.36
C GLU A 135 21.29 -1.58 16.11
N ASN A 136 20.27 -1.11 15.42
CA ASN A 136 19.02 -0.66 16.01
C ASN A 136 18.27 -1.82 16.66
N LEU A 137 18.16 -2.95 15.98
CA LEU A 137 17.49 -4.14 16.51
C LEU A 137 18.13 -4.67 17.80
N LYS A 138 19.44 -4.57 17.97
CA LYS A 138 20.15 -4.94 19.22
C LYS A 138 19.66 -4.15 20.44
N THR A 139 19.10 -2.97 20.26
CA THR A 139 18.54 -2.16 21.35
C THR A 139 17.25 -2.76 21.91
N VAL A 140 16.64 -3.74 21.21
CA VAL A 140 15.43 -4.46 21.63
C VAL A 140 15.73 -5.97 21.60
N PRO A 141 16.37 -6.55 22.64
CA PRO A 141 16.88 -7.91 22.63
C PRO A 141 15.86 -8.99 22.24
N ALA A 142 14.59 -8.85 22.65
CA ALA A 142 13.55 -9.80 22.33
C ALA A 142 13.23 -9.85 20.82
N VAL A 143 13.33 -8.72 20.12
CA VAL A 143 13.16 -8.63 18.67
C VAL A 143 14.40 -9.17 17.97
N TYR A 144 15.57 -8.71 18.39
CA TYR A 144 16.86 -9.17 17.85
C TYR A 144 16.99 -10.68 17.89
N HIS A 145 16.67 -11.31 19.02
CA HIS A 145 16.71 -12.78 19.18
C HIS A 145 15.85 -13.54 18.17
N ARG A 146 14.67 -13.00 17.85
CA ARG A 146 13.78 -13.62 16.86
C ARG A 146 14.33 -13.53 15.44
N LEU A 147 15.09 -12.47 15.15
CA LEU A 147 15.66 -12.19 13.83
C LEU A 147 17.12 -12.63 13.70
N GLU A 148 17.73 -13.21 14.75
CA GLU A 148 19.17 -13.50 14.81
C GLU A 148 19.70 -14.24 13.58
N LYS A 149 18.92 -15.18 13.03
CA LYS A 149 19.28 -15.93 11.83
C LYS A 149 19.19 -15.13 10.52
N LEU A 150 18.51 -13.99 10.53
CA LEU A 150 18.29 -13.14 9.36
C LEU A 150 19.11 -11.86 9.39
N VAL A 151 19.83 -11.61 10.48
CA VAL A 151 20.52 -10.33 10.69
C VAL A 151 21.52 -10.02 9.57
N ASP A 152 22.26 -11.03 9.11
CA ASP A 152 23.25 -10.88 8.03
C ASP A 152 22.60 -10.69 6.65
N ASP A 153 21.34 -11.07 6.50
CA ASP A 153 20.56 -10.94 5.28
C ASP A 153 19.73 -9.66 5.21
N ILE A 154 19.67 -8.85 6.28
CA ILE A 154 18.91 -7.58 6.29
C ILE A 154 19.18 -6.71 5.06
N PRO A 155 20.43 -6.49 4.61
CA PRO A 155 20.66 -5.72 3.39
C PRO A 155 20.00 -6.30 2.14
N LYS A 156 19.97 -7.63 2.00
CA LYS A 156 19.31 -8.32 0.88
C LYS A 156 17.79 -8.22 1.00
N ILE A 157 17.25 -8.33 2.22
CA ILE A 157 15.81 -8.18 2.49
C ILE A 157 15.36 -6.75 2.14
N GLN A 158 16.12 -5.73 2.53
CA GLN A 158 15.85 -4.34 2.15
C GLN A 158 16.02 -4.11 0.64
N GLU A 159 16.94 -4.80 -0.01
CA GLU A 159 17.05 -4.75 -1.48
C GLU A 159 15.83 -5.34 -2.16
N TYR A 160 15.28 -6.43 -1.63
CA TYR A 160 14.04 -7.00 -2.12
C TYR A 160 12.85 -6.04 -1.90
N GLN A 161 12.75 -5.39 -0.73
CA GLN A 161 11.77 -4.33 -0.48
C GLN A 161 11.87 -3.22 -1.54
N TYR A 162 13.09 -2.76 -1.85
CA TYR A 162 13.31 -1.76 -2.89
C TYR A 162 12.76 -2.22 -4.24
N LYS A 163 13.09 -3.44 -4.68
CA LYS A 163 12.66 -3.98 -5.96
C LYS A 163 11.14 -4.12 -6.05
N LEU A 164 10.53 -4.70 -5.03
CA LEU A 164 9.09 -4.88 -4.96
C LEU A 164 8.36 -3.53 -4.98
N LEU A 165 8.72 -2.61 -4.09
CA LEU A 165 8.04 -1.31 -4.03
C LEU A 165 8.23 -0.50 -5.31
N LYS A 166 9.42 -0.55 -5.93
CA LYS A 166 9.67 0.09 -7.21
C LYS A 166 8.76 -0.46 -8.29
N TYR A 167 8.72 -1.79 -8.43
CA TYR A 167 7.93 -2.48 -9.44
C TYR A 167 6.42 -2.18 -9.30
N TYR A 168 5.89 -2.26 -8.08
CA TYR A 168 4.49 -1.96 -7.79
C TYR A 168 4.13 -0.51 -8.10
N THR A 169 4.92 0.44 -7.61
CA THR A 169 4.66 1.87 -7.81
C THR A 169 4.68 2.22 -9.30
N GLU A 170 5.65 1.70 -10.05
CA GLU A 170 5.76 1.93 -11.49
C GLU A 170 4.58 1.29 -12.24
N HIS A 171 4.17 0.08 -11.86
CA HIS A 171 3.01 -0.60 -12.43
C HIS A 171 1.72 0.23 -12.24
N TYR A 172 1.45 0.73 -11.03
CA TYR A 172 0.29 1.59 -10.79
C TYR A 172 0.37 2.91 -11.57
N ARG A 173 1.53 3.49 -11.70
CA ARG A 173 1.71 4.73 -12.48
C ARG A 173 1.53 4.52 -13.97
N ILE A 174 1.93 3.38 -14.52
CA ILE A 174 1.65 3.00 -15.92
C ILE A 174 0.14 2.91 -16.17
N GLN A 175 -0.63 2.43 -15.20
CA GLN A 175 -2.09 2.31 -15.27
C GLN A 175 -2.85 3.58 -14.86
N LYS A 176 -2.18 4.72 -14.68
CA LYS A 176 -2.74 5.97 -14.21
C LYS A 176 -4.02 6.33 -14.97
N TYR A 177 -5.12 6.42 -14.20
CA TYR A 177 -6.51 6.69 -14.57
C TYR A 177 -7.22 5.62 -15.41
N GLU A 178 -6.53 4.59 -15.90
CA GLU A 178 -7.13 3.53 -16.69
C GLU A 178 -6.54 2.14 -16.32
N PRO A 179 -6.96 1.53 -15.19
CA PRO A 179 -8.02 1.97 -14.26
C PRO A 179 -7.52 2.66 -12.99
N CYS A 180 -6.20 2.71 -12.71
CA CYS A 180 -5.66 3.10 -11.41
C CYS A 180 -5.80 4.60 -11.14
N SER A 181 -6.61 4.96 -10.15
CA SER A 181 -6.81 6.34 -9.70
C SER A 181 -5.96 6.72 -8.48
N GLY A 182 -5.32 5.74 -7.85
CA GLY A 182 -4.45 5.98 -6.69
C GLY A 182 -3.88 4.70 -6.12
N TYR A 183 -2.79 4.86 -5.37
CA TYR A 183 -2.12 3.78 -4.66
C TYR A 183 -1.49 4.32 -3.37
N ILE A 184 -1.49 3.49 -2.32
CA ILE A 184 -0.97 3.85 -1.00
C ILE A 184 -0.04 2.73 -0.53
N GLN A 185 1.23 3.09 -0.31
CA GLN A 185 2.20 2.14 0.22
C GLN A 185 1.99 1.96 1.73
N PHE A 186 1.93 0.73 2.19
CA PHE A 186 1.89 0.35 3.60
C PHE A 186 3.30 -0.09 4.04
N MET A 187 3.94 0.68 4.91
CA MET A 187 3.51 1.90 5.56
C MET A 187 4.64 2.93 5.64
N PHE A 188 4.37 4.16 6.07
CA PHE A 188 5.39 5.22 6.08
C PHE A 188 6.49 4.98 7.09
N ILE A 189 6.15 4.59 8.34
CA ILE A 189 7.12 4.32 9.41
C ILE A 189 6.67 3.10 10.21
N ASP A 190 7.62 2.29 10.67
CA ASP A 190 7.34 1.15 11.54
C ASP A 190 6.67 1.60 12.83
N LEU A 191 5.53 0.98 13.17
CA LEU A 191 4.72 1.34 14.34
C LEU A 191 5.38 0.98 15.68
N CYS A 192 6.28 0.00 15.65
CA CYS A 192 6.99 -0.53 16.81
C CYS A 192 8.23 -1.30 16.31
N PRO A 193 9.18 -1.63 17.21
CA PRO A 193 10.43 -2.30 16.84
C PRO A 193 10.30 -3.65 16.11
N GLN A 194 9.14 -4.30 16.18
CA GLN A 194 8.85 -5.56 15.51
C GLN A 194 7.92 -5.46 14.30
N SER A 195 7.54 -4.25 13.90
CA SER A 195 6.81 -3.97 12.67
C SER A 195 7.81 -3.53 11.60
N PHE A 196 7.76 -4.08 10.39
CA PHE A 196 8.83 -3.92 9.42
C PHE A 196 8.38 -3.42 8.04
N TYR A 197 7.11 -3.05 7.89
CA TYR A 197 6.56 -2.57 6.60
C TYR A 197 6.90 -1.11 6.27
N GLY A 198 7.43 -0.34 7.24
CA GLY A 198 7.75 1.07 7.07
C GLY A 198 8.83 1.33 6.01
N LEU A 199 8.77 2.53 5.41
CA LEU A 199 9.88 3.11 4.64
C LEU A 199 10.98 3.62 5.57
N TYR A 200 10.61 3.99 6.79
CA TYR A 200 11.49 4.27 7.91
C TYR A 200 11.33 3.19 8.98
N ASP A 201 12.40 2.85 9.63
CA ASP A 201 12.33 1.96 10.80
C ASP A 201 11.76 2.72 12.04
N TRP A 202 11.51 1.99 13.12
CA TRP A 202 11.01 2.54 14.38
C TRP A 202 11.87 3.70 14.94
N TRP A 203 13.16 3.71 14.65
CA TRP A 203 14.10 4.77 15.08
C TRP A 203 14.18 5.95 14.11
N GLY A 204 13.38 5.93 13.04
CA GLY A 204 13.34 6.99 12.03
C GLY A 204 14.47 6.91 11.00
N ILE A 205 15.15 5.77 10.89
CA ILE A 205 16.20 5.55 9.90
C ILE A 205 15.56 5.05 8.59
N PRO A 206 15.88 5.68 7.44
CA PRO A 206 15.32 5.27 6.16
C PRO A 206 15.80 3.87 5.77
N LYS A 207 14.90 3.05 5.28
CA LYS A 207 15.18 1.76 4.63
C LYS A 207 15.28 1.93 3.12
N LYS A 208 15.79 0.93 2.39
CA LYS A 208 15.93 1.01 0.93
C LYS A 208 14.61 1.23 0.19
N GLY A 209 13.50 0.77 0.76
CA GLY A 209 12.17 1.02 0.22
C GLY A 209 11.84 2.49 0.01
N LEU A 210 12.36 3.40 0.85
CA LEU A 210 12.18 4.84 0.65
C LEU A 210 12.78 5.31 -0.68
N GLN A 211 13.97 4.83 -1.02
CA GLN A 211 14.60 5.18 -2.30
C GLN A 211 13.73 4.75 -3.49
N ALA A 212 13.16 3.54 -3.45
CA ALA A 212 12.24 3.06 -4.48
C ALA A 212 11.04 4.01 -4.68
N ILE A 213 10.41 4.41 -3.58
CA ILE A 213 9.25 5.32 -3.62
C ILE A 213 9.64 6.70 -4.18
N LEU A 214 10.78 7.25 -3.77
CA LEU A 214 11.24 8.56 -4.27
C LEU A 214 11.55 8.52 -5.78
N GLU A 215 12.24 7.49 -6.24
CA GLU A 215 12.57 7.32 -7.66
C GLU A 215 11.32 7.09 -8.50
N SER A 216 10.46 6.18 -8.08
CA SER A 216 9.26 5.81 -8.84
C SER A 216 8.18 6.89 -8.84
N ASN A 217 8.20 7.84 -7.90
CA ASN A 217 7.27 8.97 -7.85
C ASN A 217 7.89 10.29 -8.35
N ALA A 218 9.01 10.25 -9.05
CA ALA A 218 9.52 11.45 -9.73
C ALA A 218 8.42 12.03 -10.66
N PRO A 219 8.25 13.36 -10.74
CA PRO A 219 7.17 13.98 -11.52
C PRO A 219 7.11 13.51 -12.98
N VAL A 220 8.27 13.25 -13.56
CA VAL A 220 8.39 12.60 -14.88
C VAL A 220 9.13 11.29 -14.67
N GLY A 221 8.54 10.18 -15.09
CA GLY A 221 9.13 8.86 -15.00
C GLY A 221 9.16 8.15 -16.35
N VAL A 222 10.17 7.32 -16.54
CA VAL A 222 10.25 6.37 -17.66
C VAL A 222 10.25 4.97 -17.05
N PHE A 223 9.25 4.19 -17.39
CA PHE A 223 9.02 2.87 -16.77
C PHE A 223 8.97 1.77 -17.80
N ALA A 224 9.57 0.64 -17.45
CA ALA A 224 9.49 -0.57 -18.26
C ALA A 224 8.33 -1.45 -17.75
N LYS A 225 7.37 -1.73 -18.63
CA LYS A 225 6.39 -2.79 -18.37
C LYS A 225 7.00 -4.12 -18.78
N HIS A 226 7.23 -4.98 -17.81
CA HIS A 226 7.91 -6.27 -18.04
C HIS A 226 7.52 -7.30 -16.98
N LYS A 227 7.60 -8.58 -17.36
CA LYS A 227 7.60 -9.73 -16.45
C LYS A 227 8.71 -10.67 -16.91
N ASP A 228 8.43 -11.60 -17.80
CA ASP A 228 9.43 -12.52 -18.37
C ASP A 228 10.23 -11.91 -19.52
N HIS A 229 9.68 -10.85 -20.13
CA HIS A 229 10.31 -10.08 -21.21
C HIS A 229 9.85 -8.61 -21.12
N LEU A 230 10.60 -7.72 -21.77
CA LEU A 230 10.19 -6.33 -21.91
C LEU A 230 9.02 -6.25 -22.90
N ASP A 231 7.89 -5.72 -22.43
CA ASP A 231 6.69 -5.50 -23.23
C ASP A 231 6.69 -4.10 -23.83
N SER A 232 6.85 -3.07 -23.00
CA SER A 232 6.73 -1.69 -23.42
C SER A 232 7.52 -0.76 -22.49
N LEU A 233 7.90 0.41 -23.02
CA LEU A 233 8.37 1.55 -22.25
C LEU A 233 7.30 2.63 -22.19
N TYR A 234 7.06 3.16 -21.00
CA TYR A 234 6.09 4.20 -20.73
C TYR A 234 6.78 5.47 -20.24
N ILE A 235 6.35 6.60 -20.74
CA ILE A 235 6.67 7.91 -20.17
C ILE A 235 5.43 8.38 -19.40
N VAL A 236 5.58 8.58 -18.10
CA VAL A 236 4.52 9.10 -17.24
C VAL A 236 4.88 10.51 -16.81
N ASN A 237 4.00 11.47 -17.12
CA ASN A 237 4.15 12.86 -16.75
C ASN A 237 3.07 13.28 -15.76
N ASP A 238 3.47 13.63 -14.55
CA ASP A 238 2.61 14.15 -13.47
C ASP A 238 2.80 15.65 -13.25
N THR A 239 3.49 16.34 -14.18
CA THR A 239 3.57 17.81 -14.16
C THR A 239 2.33 18.45 -14.79
N ASP A 240 2.10 19.73 -14.49
CA ASP A 240 0.96 20.50 -15.03
C ASP A 240 1.08 20.83 -16.52
N GLY A 241 2.22 20.55 -17.15
CA GLY A 241 2.52 20.91 -18.53
C GLY A 241 2.92 19.74 -19.41
N ALA A 242 2.80 19.93 -20.72
CA ALA A 242 3.35 18.98 -21.70
C ALA A 242 4.88 19.00 -21.67
N LEU A 243 5.51 17.85 -21.92
CA LEU A 243 6.97 17.73 -21.89
C LEU A 243 7.66 18.36 -23.10
N GLY A 244 6.95 18.75 -24.13
CA GLY A 244 7.57 19.21 -25.39
C GLY A 244 8.27 18.08 -26.15
N GLU A 245 9.22 18.42 -27.02
CA GLU A 245 10.03 17.43 -27.74
C GLU A 245 11.02 16.78 -26.79
N CYS A 246 11.01 15.45 -26.72
CA CYS A 246 11.88 14.64 -25.89
C CYS A 246 12.51 13.53 -26.73
N GLU A 247 13.67 13.06 -26.31
CA GLU A 247 14.27 11.83 -26.82
C GLU A 247 14.34 10.80 -25.68
N LEU A 248 13.70 9.66 -25.88
CA LEU A 248 13.83 8.49 -25.01
C LEU A 248 14.96 7.62 -25.50
N THR A 249 15.95 7.36 -24.64
CA THR A 249 17.05 6.46 -24.92
C THR A 249 17.04 5.28 -23.96
N TRP A 250 17.43 4.09 -24.44
CA TRP A 250 17.58 2.91 -23.60
C TRP A 250 18.85 2.13 -23.91
N ILE A 251 19.32 1.43 -22.89
CA ILE A 251 20.47 0.53 -22.97
C ILE A 251 20.09 -0.75 -22.22
N ILE A 252 20.19 -1.88 -22.89
CA ILE A 252 20.02 -3.23 -22.31
C ILE A 252 21.38 -3.87 -22.18
N THR A 253 21.71 -4.34 -21.00
CA THR A 253 22.98 -5.01 -20.69
C THR A 253 22.72 -6.36 -20.04
N GLU A 254 23.64 -7.31 -20.24
CA GLU A 254 23.67 -8.56 -19.50
C GLU A 254 23.85 -8.34 -18.01
N THR A 255 23.02 -8.98 -17.20
CA THR A 255 23.03 -8.77 -15.73
C THR A 255 24.32 -9.26 -15.07
N LEU A 256 24.96 -10.31 -15.62
CA LEU A 256 26.11 -10.95 -15.00
C LEU A 256 27.43 -10.22 -15.26
N ASN A 257 27.62 -9.66 -16.43
CA ASN A 257 28.88 -9.10 -16.88
C ASN A 257 28.80 -7.66 -17.37
N GLY A 258 27.56 -7.10 -17.49
CA GLY A 258 27.35 -5.72 -17.96
C GLY A 258 27.57 -5.51 -19.46
N GLU A 259 27.73 -6.59 -20.24
CA GLU A 259 27.90 -6.48 -21.69
C GLU A 259 26.65 -5.89 -22.35
N LEU A 260 26.88 -5.01 -23.34
CA LEU A 260 25.81 -4.38 -24.08
C LEU A 260 25.08 -5.42 -24.95
N VAL A 261 23.78 -5.59 -24.71
CA VAL A 261 22.89 -6.41 -25.53
C VAL A 261 22.24 -5.58 -26.62
N GLU A 262 21.64 -4.45 -26.24
CA GLU A 262 20.92 -3.57 -27.14
C GLU A 262 20.93 -2.14 -26.64
N LYS A 263 20.82 -1.19 -27.55
CA LYS A 263 20.55 0.24 -27.25
C LYS A 263 19.73 0.85 -28.37
N GLY A 264 18.94 1.85 -28.02
CA GLY A 264 18.15 2.59 -29.00
C GLY A 264 17.70 3.93 -28.48
N SER A 265 17.06 4.69 -29.37
CA SER A 265 16.39 5.91 -29.02
C SER A 265 15.16 6.13 -29.91
N VAL A 266 14.22 6.93 -29.40
CA VAL A 266 13.03 7.41 -30.11
C VAL A 266 12.74 8.85 -29.70
N LYS A 267 12.34 9.68 -30.69
CA LYS A 267 11.91 11.08 -30.46
C LYS A 267 10.40 11.16 -30.32
#